data_42efb163150cf9711cd9c13b554e548b
#
_entry.id   42efb163150cf9711cd9c13b554e548b
#
_cell.length_a   1.000
_cell.length_b   1.000
_cell.length_c   1.000
_cell.angle_alpha   90.00
_cell.angle_beta   90.00
_cell.angle_gamma   90.00
#
_symmetry.space_group_name_H-M   'P 1'
#
loop_
_entity.id
_entity.type
_entity.pdbx_description
1 polymer ?
#
loop_
_entity_poly.entity_id
_entity_poly.type
_entity_poly.pdbx_seq_one_letter_code
_entity_poly.pdbx_strand_id
1 'polypeptide(L)'
;MKILNYLIVLFWSLNSIVLASEDIKDKYPQSELYNKPVEVIPNVFSAIGATAPPTYENSGHNNNLSFVITTDGVVVINSGASVRLASALHEEIKTTTDQPVKLVINENGQGHAILGNLYWSQLGIDILAHEDAIHEIEENSHTILERMKSYNGDKAAGTEVVIPNKSFSEKSIFTLGGLEFHVLHLGPAHGPGDTQVWLPQLSLMIAGDMAFHERMLPIFENTCTKCWLETWDEKFAPLNATYVIPGHGHPTNMAQVTRFTRDYLIDLRARVSEVLENDGDLAEAFYVDQERWRSLDTFEELAKRNAGRVFEEMEFE
;
A
#
# COMPACT_ATOMS: atom_id res chain seq x y z
N MET A 1 43.00 39.31 -34.82
CA MET A 1 42.28 39.44 -33.53
C MET A 1 41.01 38.62 -33.64
N LYS A 2 41.00 37.39 -33.14
CA LYS A 2 39.80 36.51 -33.13
C LYS A 2 39.22 36.56 -31.72
N ILE A 3 37.99 37.07 -31.61
CA ILE A 3 37.24 37.11 -30.34
C ILE A 3 36.52 35.75 -30.20
N LEU A 4 36.89 35.02 -29.16
CA LEU A 4 36.31 33.73 -28.81
C LEU A 4 35.15 33.98 -27.85
N ASN A 5 33.91 33.81 -28.33
CA ASN A 5 32.73 33.87 -27.48
C ASN A 5 32.58 32.58 -26.72
N TYR A 6 32.75 32.59 -25.40
CA TYR A 6 32.39 31.52 -24.52
C TYR A 6 30.87 31.59 -24.23
N LEU A 7 30.13 30.59 -24.70
CA LEU A 7 28.74 30.36 -24.32
C LEU A 7 28.73 29.65 -22.97
N ILE A 8 28.36 30.37 -21.91
CA ILE A 8 28.13 29.78 -20.60
C ILE A 8 26.71 29.16 -20.63
N VAL A 9 26.67 27.85 -20.73
CA VAL A 9 25.40 27.09 -20.56
C VAL A 9 25.18 26.92 -19.06
N LEU A 10 24.29 27.74 -18.48
CA LEU A 10 23.79 27.51 -17.12
C LEU A 10 22.85 26.30 -17.13
N PHE A 11 23.31 25.18 -16.59
CA PHE A 11 22.43 24.08 -16.22
C PHE A 11 21.62 24.51 -14.98
N TRP A 12 20.38 24.87 -15.18
CA TRP A 12 19.40 24.94 -14.11
C TRP A 12 18.99 23.50 -13.78
N SER A 13 19.54 22.94 -12.71
CA SER A 13 18.97 21.77 -12.07
C SER A 13 17.62 22.17 -11.48
N LEU A 14 16.54 21.85 -12.16
CA LEU A 14 15.20 21.85 -11.60
C LEU A 14 15.16 20.78 -10.50
N ASN A 15 15.52 21.16 -9.28
CA ASN A 15 15.09 20.41 -8.11
C ASN A 15 13.56 20.52 -8.06
N SER A 16 12.88 19.51 -8.60
CA SER A 16 11.46 19.34 -8.36
C SER A 16 11.30 19.09 -6.86
N ILE A 17 10.93 20.12 -6.13
CA ILE A 17 10.39 19.96 -4.77
C ILE A 17 9.09 19.22 -4.98
N VAL A 18 9.10 17.92 -4.73
CA VAL A 18 7.86 17.15 -4.61
C VAL A 18 7.26 17.60 -3.28
N LEU A 19 6.30 18.51 -3.35
CA LEU A 19 5.44 18.81 -2.21
C LEU A 19 4.64 17.54 -1.92
N ALA A 20 4.53 17.16 -0.63
CA ALA A 20 3.53 16.17 -0.23
C ALA A 20 2.16 16.65 -0.72
N SER A 21 1.33 15.71 -1.18
CA SER A 21 -0.05 16.04 -1.46
C SER A 21 -0.72 16.50 -0.16
N GLU A 22 -1.51 17.57 -0.22
CA GLU A 22 -2.48 17.81 0.84
C GLU A 22 -3.42 16.61 0.87
N ASP A 23 -3.79 16.14 2.07
CA ASP A 23 -4.78 15.06 2.21
C ASP A 23 -6.03 15.42 1.39
N ILE A 24 -6.39 14.53 0.48
CA ILE A 24 -7.45 14.80 -0.48
C ILE A 24 -8.77 14.83 0.28
N LYS A 25 -9.46 15.96 0.28
CA LYS A 25 -10.80 16.06 0.86
C LYS A 25 -11.76 15.14 0.12
N ASP A 26 -12.63 14.49 0.89
CA ASP A 26 -13.71 13.66 0.33
C ASP A 26 -14.44 14.41 -0.78
N LYS A 27 -14.31 13.92 -2.00
CA LYS A 27 -14.98 14.48 -3.19
C LYS A 27 -16.36 13.85 -3.39
N TYR A 28 -16.69 12.81 -2.61
CA TYR A 28 -17.91 12.02 -2.75
C TYR A 28 -18.59 11.77 -1.41
N PRO A 29 -19.12 12.81 -0.74
CA PRO A 29 -19.75 12.67 0.58
C PRO A 29 -20.99 11.77 0.57
N GLN A 30 -21.50 11.40 -0.61
CA GLN A 30 -22.60 10.45 -0.79
C GLN A 30 -22.13 8.99 -0.96
N SER A 31 -20.82 8.76 -1.09
CA SER A 31 -20.20 7.44 -1.25
C SER A 31 -19.38 7.07 -0.02
N GLU A 32 -19.22 5.77 0.20
CA GLU A 32 -18.23 5.25 1.16
C GLU A 32 -16.80 5.30 0.59
N LEU A 33 -16.64 5.43 -0.73
CA LEU A 33 -15.33 5.63 -1.34
C LEU A 33 -14.83 7.06 -1.11
N TYR A 34 -13.61 7.20 -0.61
CA TYR A 34 -12.95 8.49 -0.45
C TYR A 34 -12.74 9.20 -1.79
N ASN A 35 -12.27 8.46 -2.80
CA ASN A 35 -12.21 8.91 -4.19
C ASN A 35 -12.84 7.88 -5.11
N LYS A 36 -13.37 8.34 -6.25
CA LYS A 36 -13.75 7.44 -7.35
C LYS A 36 -12.52 6.77 -7.93
N PRO A 37 -12.68 5.53 -8.46
CA PRO A 37 -11.63 4.93 -9.25
C PRO A 37 -11.22 5.81 -10.43
N VAL A 38 -9.91 6.00 -10.59
CA VAL A 38 -9.31 6.66 -11.75
C VAL A 38 -8.59 5.63 -12.60
N GLU A 39 -8.62 5.78 -13.91
CA GLU A 39 -7.85 4.94 -14.82
C GLU A 39 -6.37 5.32 -14.72
N VAL A 40 -5.55 4.40 -14.21
CA VAL A 40 -4.09 4.58 -14.04
C VAL A 40 -3.37 4.35 -15.36
N ILE A 41 -3.72 3.25 -16.02
CA ILE A 41 -3.36 2.89 -17.40
C ILE A 41 -4.56 2.18 -18.01
N PRO A 42 -4.64 2.01 -19.35
CA PRO A 42 -5.81 1.41 -20.00
C PRO A 42 -6.27 0.11 -19.32
N ASN A 43 -7.55 0.09 -18.89
CA ASN A 43 -8.23 -1.02 -18.21
C ASN A 43 -7.72 -1.35 -16.80
N VAL A 44 -6.87 -0.52 -16.20
CA VAL A 44 -6.44 -0.64 -14.80
C VAL A 44 -6.88 0.60 -14.02
N PHE A 45 -7.65 0.40 -12.99
CA PHE A 45 -8.26 1.45 -12.18
C PHE A 45 -7.84 1.34 -10.73
N SER A 46 -7.76 2.47 -10.03
CA SER A 46 -7.54 2.53 -8.60
C SER A 46 -8.40 3.61 -7.95
N ALA A 47 -9.18 3.24 -6.95
CA ALA A 47 -9.81 4.16 -6.03
C ALA A 47 -8.78 4.50 -4.94
N ILE A 48 -8.25 5.72 -4.99
CA ILE A 48 -7.16 6.15 -4.14
C ILE A 48 -7.73 6.52 -2.77
N GLY A 49 -7.27 5.84 -1.72
CA GLY A 49 -7.66 6.14 -0.35
C GLY A 49 -7.04 7.41 0.20
N ALA A 50 -7.54 7.87 1.35
CA ALA A 50 -6.94 8.97 2.09
C ALA A 50 -5.50 8.61 2.51
N THR A 51 -4.59 9.57 2.44
CA THR A 51 -3.25 9.40 3.00
C THR A 51 -3.25 9.50 4.53
N ALA A 52 -4.33 10.02 5.12
CA ALA A 52 -4.60 10.06 6.55
C ALA A 52 -4.87 8.67 7.15
N PRO A 53 -4.85 8.53 8.49
CA PRO A 53 -5.35 7.34 9.18
C PRO A 53 -6.84 7.06 8.87
N PRO A 54 -7.32 5.82 9.11
CA PRO A 54 -8.73 5.52 8.94
C PRO A 54 -9.59 6.30 9.95
N THR A 55 -10.63 6.98 9.45
CA THR A 55 -11.59 7.77 10.23
C THR A 55 -13.02 7.50 9.76
N TYR A 56 -14.00 8.03 10.50
CA TYR A 56 -15.39 7.99 10.09
C TYR A 56 -15.63 8.74 8.78
N GLU A 57 -14.97 9.89 8.60
CA GLU A 57 -15.12 10.77 7.43
C GLU A 57 -14.62 10.09 6.16
N ASN A 58 -13.50 9.38 6.23
CA ASN A 58 -12.97 8.63 5.07
C ASN A 58 -13.50 7.18 4.98
N SER A 59 -14.46 6.79 5.84
CA SER A 59 -15.05 5.43 5.87
C SER A 59 -14.02 4.31 6.01
N GLY A 60 -12.86 4.60 6.61
CA GLY A 60 -11.73 3.69 6.68
C GLY A 60 -11.04 3.44 5.33
N HIS A 61 -11.41 4.14 4.26
CA HIS A 61 -10.79 4.04 2.95
C HIS A 61 -9.48 4.83 2.93
N ASN A 62 -8.41 4.21 3.38
CA ASN A 62 -7.07 4.82 3.47
C ASN A 62 -5.98 4.06 2.70
N ASN A 63 -6.33 2.96 2.03
CA ASN A 63 -5.48 2.24 1.09
C ASN A 63 -6.03 2.31 -0.34
N ASN A 64 -5.27 1.86 -1.31
CA ASN A 64 -5.72 1.80 -2.69
C ASN A 64 -6.54 0.54 -2.95
N LEU A 65 -7.76 0.73 -3.48
CA LEU A 65 -8.62 -0.36 -3.95
C LEU A 65 -8.54 -0.37 -5.46
N SER A 66 -7.90 -1.40 -6.02
CA SER A 66 -7.62 -1.45 -7.45
C SER A 66 -8.42 -2.54 -8.15
N PHE A 67 -8.67 -2.36 -9.45
CA PHE A 67 -9.22 -3.43 -10.27
C PHE A 67 -8.67 -3.38 -11.69
N VAL A 68 -8.59 -4.56 -12.29
CA VAL A 68 -8.10 -4.79 -13.65
C VAL A 68 -9.23 -5.40 -14.48
N ILE A 69 -9.60 -4.74 -15.56
CA ILE A 69 -10.62 -5.20 -16.51
C ILE A 69 -9.96 -6.01 -17.61
N THR A 70 -10.50 -7.20 -17.88
CA THR A 70 -10.08 -8.05 -18.98
C THR A 70 -11.28 -8.41 -19.85
N THR A 71 -11.05 -9.09 -20.99
CA THR A 71 -12.15 -9.57 -21.87
C THR A 71 -13.02 -10.64 -21.21
N ASP A 72 -12.53 -11.31 -20.16
CA ASP A 72 -13.20 -12.47 -19.54
C ASP A 72 -13.67 -12.20 -18.10
N GLY A 73 -13.44 -10.97 -17.59
CA GLY A 73 -13.86 -10.57 -16.26
C GLY A 73 -12.91 -9.54 -15.60
N VAL A 74 -13.20 -9.24 -14.35
CA VAL A 74 -12.48 -8.25 -13.53
C VAL A 74 -11.77 -8.97 -12.38
N VAL A 75 -10.52 -8.58 -12.12
CA VAL A 75 -9.78 -8.93 -10.89
C VAL A 75 -9.73 -7.69 -10.00
N VAL A 76 -10.14 -7.83 -8.74
CA VAL A 76 -10.12 -6.78 -7.72
C VAL A 76 -8.93 -7.04 -6.79
N ILE A 77 -8.19 -6.00 -6.44
CA ILE A 77 -7.10 -6.05 -5.46
C ILE A 77 -7.51 -5.20 -4.27
N ASN A 78 -7.57 -5.84 -3.11
CA ASN A 78 -8.14 -5.41 -1.84
C ASN A 78 -9.67 -5.30 -1.86
N SER A 79 -10.27 -5.89 -0.83
CA SER A 79 -11.73 -5.93 -0.69
C SER A 79 -12.31 -4.66 -0.06
N GLY A 80 -11.46 -3.85 0.61
CA GLY A 80 -11.87 -2.65 1.34
C GLY A 80 -12.07 -2.87 2.84
N ALA A 81 -12.20 -1.77 3.58
CA ALA A 81 -12.26 -1.73 5.04
C ALA A 81 -13.67 -2.03 5.62
N SER A 82 -14.67 -2.32 4.81
CA SER A 82 -16.03 -2.70 5.24
C SER A 82 -16.85 -3.29 4.09
N VAL A 83 -17.96 -3.93 4.43
CA VAL A 83 -18.96 -4.40 3.44
C VAL A 83 -19.50 -3.24 2.61
N ARG A 84 -19.75 -2.07 3.22
CA ARG A 84 -20.23 -0.88 2.52
C ARG A 84 -19.22 -0.36 1.51
N LEU A 85 -17.94 -0.32 1.90
CA LEU A 85 -16.86 0.13 1.02
C LEU A 85 -16.68 -0.83 -0.17
N ALA A 86 -16.73 -2.15 0.07
CA ALA A 86 -16.69 -3.16 -0.99
C ALA A 86 -17.87 -3.02 -1.96
N SER A 87 -19.08 -2.79 -1.44
CA SER A 87 -20.28 -2.55 -2.25
C SER A 87 -20.12 -1.28 -3.11
N ALA A 88 -19.62 -0.18 -2.53
CA ALA A 88 -19.40 1.06 -3.25
C ALA A 88 -18.37 0.89 -4.38
N LEU A 89 -17.28 0.15 -4.15
CA LEU A 89 -16.31 -0.18 -5.19
C LEU A 89 -16.95 -1.00 -6.32
N HIS A 90 -17.78 -1.99 -5.97
CA HIS A 90 -18.46 -2.80 -6.98
C HIS A 90 -19.44 -1.99 -7.84
N GLU A 91 -20.16 -1.02 -7.25
CA GLU A 91 -21.02 -0.11 -8.03
C GLU A 91 -20.18 0.70 -9.05
N GLU A 92 -19.00 1.22 -8.67
CA GLU A 92 -18.13 1.91 -9.60
C GLU A 92 -17.56 0.97 -10.69
N ILE A 93 -17.24 -0.29 -10.36
CA ILE A 93 -16.86 -1.29 -11.38
C ILE A 93 -18.01 -1.49 -12.39
N LYS A 94 -19.26 -1.66 -11.94
CA LYS A 94 -20.43 -1.82 -12.83
C LYS A 94 -20.72 -0.59 -13.69
N THR A 95 -20.33 0.61 -13.26
CA THR A 95 -20.44 1.81 -14.13
C THR A 95 -19.35 1.86 -15.20
N THR A 96 -18.23 1.15 -14.96
CA THR A 96 -17.04 1.17 -15.84
C THR A 96 -17.09 0.05 -16.87
N THR A 97 -17.64 -1.13 -16.52
CA THR A 97 -17.66 -2.31 -17.39
C THR A 97 -18.84 -3.24 -17.07
N ASP A 98 -19.31 -3.96 -18.10
CA ASP A 98 -20.28 -5.06 -17.94
C ASP A 98 -19.61 -6.40 -17.58
N GLN A 99 -18.27 -6.44 -17.49
CA GLN A 99 -17.54 -7.66 -17.15
C GLN A 99 -17.75 -8.02 -15.67
N PRO A 100 -18.05 -9.30 -15.33
CA PRO A 100 -18.22 -9.72 -13.96
C PRO A 100 -16.91 -9.79 -13.19
N VAL A 101 -16.93 -9.48 -11.89
CA VAL A 101 -15.79 -9.76 -11.01
C VAL A 101 -15.59 -11.27 -10.89
N LYS A 102 -14.36 -11.73 -11.09
CA LYS A 102 -13.98 -13.16 -11.07
C LYS A 102 -13.14 -13.55 -9.87
N LEU A 103 -12.36 -12.61 -9.35
CA LEU A 103 -11.44 -12.86 -8.26
C LEU A 103 -11.22 -11.58 -7.46
N VAL A 104 -11.10 -11.73 -6.15
CA VAL A 104 -10.56 -10.70 -5.25
C VAL A 104 -9.22 -11.21 -4.73
N ILE A 105 -8.20 -10.34 -4.68
CA ILE A 105 -6.89 -10.63 -4.09
C ILE A 105 -6.72 -9.71 -2.90
N ASN A 106 -6.49 -10.27 -1.71
CA ASN A 106 -6.10 -9.49 -0.54
C ASN A 106 -4.58 -9.36 -0.51
N GLU A 107 -4.05 -8.15 -0.39
CA GLU A 107 -2.61 -7.90 -0.37
C GLU A 107 -1.95 -8.30 0.95
N ASN A 108 -2.71 -8.29 2.06
CA ASN A 108 -2.26 -8.70 3.40
C ASN A 108 -3.45 -9.04 4.30
N GLY A 109 -3.20 -9.34 5.58
CA GLY A 109 -4.20 -9.66 6.60
C GLY A 109 -4.85 -8.46 7.29
N GLN A 110 -4.52 -7.23 6.90
CA GLN A 110 -4.98 -6.03 7.59
C GLN A 110 -6.41 -5.63 7.21
N GLY A 111 -7.09 -4.95 8.13
CA GLY A 111 -8.51 -4.62 7.99
C GLY A 111 -8.88 -3.84 6.73
N HIS A 112 -8.01 -2.97 6.24
CA HIS A 112 -8.23 -2.20 5.01
C HIS A 112 -8.27 -3.09 3.75
N ALA A 113 -7.57 -4.23 3.78
CA ALA A 113 -7.50 -5.17 2.66
C ALA A 113 -8.62 -6.22 2.70
N ILE A 114 -9.14 -6.59 3.91
CA ILE A 114 -9.91 -7.83 4.07
C ILE A 114 -11.36 -7.65 4.55
N LEU A 115 -11.72 -6.54 5.18
CA LEU A 115 -13.03 -6.44 5.85
C LEU A 115 -14.20 -6.31 4.87
N GLY A 116 -13.95 -6.09 3.59
CA GLY A 116 -14.93 -6.21 2.51
C GLY A 116 -15.16 -7.64 2.01
N ASN A 117 -14.38 -8.63 2.48
CA ASN A 117 -14.46 -10.02 1.99
C ASN A 117 -15.87 -10.63 2.07
N LEU A 118 -16.63 -10.29 3.12
CA LEU A 118 -18.01 -10.78 3.26
C LEU A 118 -18.86 -10.41 2.06
N TYR A 119 -18.77 -9.19 1.57
CA TYR A 119 -19.53 -8.73 0.40
C TYR A 119 -19.24 -9.60 -0.85
N TRP A 120 -17.97 -9.82 -1.13
CA TRP A 120 -17.53 -10.58 -2.30
C TRP A 120 -17.86 -12.08 -2.18
N SER A 121 -17.71 -12.66 -0.98
CA SER A 121 -18.05 -14.05 -0.71
C SER A 121 -19.55 -14.34 -0.85
N GLN A 122 -20.41 -13.39 -0.46
CA GLN A 122 -21.87 -13.50 -0.64
C GLN A 122 -22.29 -13.48 -2.12
N LEU A 123 -21.46 -12.92 -3.00
CA LEU A 123 -21.64 -12.99 -4.45
C LEU A 123 -21.05 -14.25 -5.08
N GLY A 124 -20.45 -15.13 -4.28
CA GLY A 124 -19.81 -16.37 -4.74
C GLY A 124 -18.48 -16.14 -5.45
N ILE A 125 -17.83 -15.02 -5.20
CA ILE A 125 -16.53 -14.66 -5.79
C ILE A 125 -15.41 -15.23 -4.91
N ASP A 126 -14.44 -15.90 -5.54
CA ASP A 126 -13.26 -16.41 -4.85
C ASP A 126 -12.37 -15.28 -4.35
N ILE A 127 -11.78 -15.49 -3.17
CA ILE A 127 -10.87 -14.54 -2.52
C ILE A 127 -9.54 -15.25 -2.29
N LEU A 128 -8.47 -14.70 -2.86
CA LEU A 128 -7.10 -15.23 -2.81
C LEU A 128 -6.24 -14.38 -1.88
N ALA A 129 -5.49 -15.02 -0.98
CA ALA A 129 -4.48 -14.36 -0.15
C ALA A 129 -3.27 -15.28 0.08
N HIS A 130 -2.16 -14.70 0.55
CA HIS A 130 -1.03 -15.48 1.04
C HIS A 130 -1.41 -16.25 2.31
N GLU A 131 -0.83 -17.44 2.51
CA GLU A 131 -1.13 -18.28 3.69
C GLU A 131 -0.81 -17.58 5.02
N ASP A 132 0.28 -16.81 5.11
CA ASP A 132 0.60 -16.04 6.30
C ASP A 132 -0.39 -14.90 6.56
N ALA A 133 -0.92 -14.26 5.51
CA ALA A 133 -1.99 -13.29 5.65
C ALA A 133 -3.28 -13.93 6.18
N ILE A 134 -3.61 -15.14 5.72
CA ILE A 134 -4.75 -15.92 6.24
C ILE A 134 -4.55 -16.22 7.72
N HIS A 135 -3.36 -16.68 8.10
CA HIS A 135 -3.02 -16.96 9.50
C HIS A 135 -3.14 -15.70 10.38
N GLU A 136 -2.64 -14.55 9.90
CA GLU A 136 -2.79 -13.26 10.59
C GLU A 136 -4.26 -12.89 10.80
N ILE A 137 -5.12 -13.12 9.79
CA ILE A 137 -6.56 -12.86 9.90
C ILE A 137 -7.19 -13.79 10.94
N GLU A 138 -6.87 -15.08 10.93
CA GLU A 138 -7.41 -16.06 11.89
C GLU A 138 -7.06 -15.69 13.34
N GLU A 139 -5.81 -15.31 13.60
CA GLU A 139 -5.36 -14.92 14.92
C GLU A 139 -5.96 -13.59 15.41
N ASN A 140 -6.12 -12.61 14.49
CA ASN A 140 -6.42 -11.23 14.86
C ASN A 140 -7.84 -10.77 14.47
N SER A 141 -8.69 -11.67 13.98
CA SER A 141 -10.04 -11.35 13.44
C SER A 141 -10.86 -10.44 14.35
N HIS A 142 -10.91 -10.73 15.65
CA HIS A 142 -11.63 -9.92 16.62
C HIS A 142 -11.06 -8.50 16.74
N THR A 143 -9.75 -8.38 16.89
CA THR A 143 -9.06 -7.09 17.04
C THR A 143 -9.22 -6.22 15.79
N ILE A 144 -9.06 -6.81 14.61
CA ILE A 144 -9.26 -6.15 13.32
C ILE A 144 -10.67 -5.57 13.22
N LEU A 145 -11.69 -6.37 13.55
CA LEU A 145 -13.08 -5.96 13.48
C LEU A 145 -13.45 -4.87 14.49
N GLU A 146 -13.03 -5.01 15.75
CA GLU A 146 -13.30 -4.02 16.80
C GLU A 146 -12.58 -2.69 16.52
N ARG A 147 -11.36 -2.74 16.01
CA ARG A 147 -10.65 -1.54 15.58
C ARG A 147 -11.42 -0.81 14.46
N MET A 148 -11.90 -1.54 13.46
CA MET A 148 -12.70 -0.96 12.38
C MET A 148 -13.99 -0.34 12.92
N LYS A 149 -14.72 -1.01 13.80
CA LYS A 149 -15.93 -0.47 14.44
C LYS A 149 -15.66 0.82 15.21
N SER A 150 -14.48 0.93 15.84
CA SER A 150 -14.13 2.10 16.65
C SER A 150 -14.03 3.40 15.84
N TYR A 151 -13.57 3.34 14.58
CA TYR A 151 -13.48 4.53 13.73
C TYR A 151 -14.63 4.67 12.73
N ASN A 152 -15.26 3.57 12.31
CA ASN A 152 -16.35 3.61 11.32
C ASN A 152 -17.75 3.79 11.91
N GLY A 153 -17.96 3.54 13.22
CA GLY A 153 -19.24 3.70 13.87
C GLY A 153 -20.35 2.90 13.17
N ASP A 154 -21.43 3.57 12.76
CA ASP A 154 -22.58 2.94 12.06
C ASP A 154 -22.23 2.48 10.62
N LYS A 155 -21.17 3.02 10.01
CA LYS A 155 -20.68 2.54 8.71
C LYS A 155 -20.08 1.12 8.79
N ALA A 156 -19.76 0.64 9.99
CA ALA A 156 -19.31 -0.72 10.24
C ALA A 156 -20.44 -1.77 10.16
N ALA A 157 -21.71 -1.34 10.15
CA ALA A 157 -22.85 -2.23 10.22
C ALA A 157 -22.84 -3.31 9.13
N GLY A 158 -23.05 -4.57 9.54
CA GLY A 158 -23.07 -5.72 8.64
C GLY A 158 -21.70 -6.25 8.23
N THR A 159 -20.59 -5.64 8.70
CA THR A 159 -19.25 -6.14 8.43
C THR A 159 -18.87 -7.24 9.41
N GLU A 160 -18.40 -8.37 8.88
CA GLU A 160 -17.84 -9.50 9.61
C GLU A 160 -16.54 -9.93 8.92
N VAL A 161 -15.64 -10.56 9.66
CA VAL A 161 -14.40 -11.11 9.09
C VAL A 161 -14.72 -12.39 8.35
N VAL A 162 -14.33 -12.46 7.07
CA VAL A 162 -14.42 -13.67 6.25
C VAL A 162 -13.00 -14.01 5.77
N ILE A 163 -12.59 -15.25 6.09
CA ILE A 163 -11.30 -15.79 5.70
C ILE A 163 -11.28 -16.03 4.18
N PRO A 164 -10.22 -15.68 3.45
CA PRO A 164 -10.05 -16.03 2.05
C PRO A 164 -10.21 -17.53 1.81
N ASN A 165 -10.92 -17.92 0.74
CA ASN A 165 -11.18 -19.32 0.41
C ASN A 165 -10.14 -19.94 -0.55
N LYS A 166 -9.18 -19.15 -1.01
CA LYS A 166 -8.02 -19.57 -1.81
C LYS A 166 -6.75 -19.07 -1.16
N SER A 167 -5.71 -19.88 -1.20
CA SER A 167 -4.39 -19.51 -0.66
C SER A 167 -3.27 -19.83 -1.65
N PHE A 168 -2.12 -19.22 -1.43
CA PHE A 168 -0.85 -19.55 -2.05
C PHE A 168 0.29 -19.26 -1.08
N SER A 169 1.47 -19.88 -1.29
CA SER A 169 2.65 -19.71 -0.43
C SER A 169 3.75 -18.85 -1.06
N GLU A 170 4.16 -19.10 -2.29
CA GLU A 170 5.21 -18.31 -2.94
C GLU A 170 4.63 -17.43 -4.06
N LYS A 171 3.83 -18.03 -4.93
CA LYS A 171 3.21 -17.38 -6.07
C LYS A 171 1.98 -18.13 -6.56
N SER A 172 1.05 -17.37 -7.15
CA SER A 172 -0.05 -17.89 -7.95
C SER A 172 -0.05 -17.18 -9.29
N ILE A 173 0.08 -17.92 -10.41
CA ILE A 173 0.09 -17.36 -11.76
C ILE A 173 -1.10 -17.90 -12.51
N PHE A 174 -1.88 -16.98 -13.11
CA PHE A 174 -3.04 -17.34 -13.93
C PHE A 174 -3.20 -16.34 -15.09
N THR A 175 -3.97 -16.73 -16.09
CA THR A 175 -4.34 -15.86 -17.21
C THR A 175 -5.85 -15.63 -17.21
N LEU A 176 -6.27 -14.39 -17.37
CA LEU A 176 -7.67 -14.00 -17.54
C LEU A 176 -7.76 -13.00 -18.70
N GLY A 177 -8.60 -13.29 -19.70
CA GLY A 177 -8.78 -12.43 -20.85
C GLY A 177 -7.49 -12.09 -21.60
N GLY A 178 -6.53 -13.03 -21.65
CA GLY A 178 -5.25 -12.86 -22.33
C GLY A 178 -4.19 -12.09 -21.53
N LEU A 179 -4.54 -11.58 -20.34
CA LEU A 179 -3.61 -10.90 -19.43
C LEU A 179 -3.12 -11.88 -18.36
N GLU A 180 -1.80 -11.95 -18.17
CA GLU A 180 -1.16 -12.80 -17.17
C GLU A 180 -1.04 -12.03 -15.85
N PHE A 181 -1.50 -12.62 -14.76
CA PHE A 181 -1.41 -12.12 -13.40
C PHE A 181 -0.42 -12.97 -12.61
N HIS A 182 0.64 -12.35 -12.12
CA HIS A 182 1.56 -12.95 -11.16
C HIS A 182 1.23 -12.40 -9.77
N VAL A 183 0.55 -13.18 -8.97
CA VAL A 183 0.31 -12.89 -7.54
C VAL A 183 1.49 -13.45 -6.77
N LEU A 184 2.29 -12.59 -6.18
CA LEU A 184 3.60 -12.90 -5.64
C LEU A 184 3.67 -12.58 -4.15
N HIS A 185 4.29 -13.48 -3.38
CA HIS A 185 4.88 -13.13 -2.10
C HIS A 185 6.39 -13.03 -2.29
N LEU A 186 6.91 -11.81 -2.38
CA LEU A 186 8.33 -11.60 -2.65
C LEU A 186 9.21 -11.84 -1.42
N GLY A 187 8.65 -11.77 -0.24
CA GLY A 187 9.31 -11.98 1.04
C GLY A 187 8.76 -11.03 2.12
N PRO A 188 9.30 -11.11 3.33
CA PRO A 188 8.91 -10.22 4.41
C PRO A 188 9.08 -8.75 4.02
N ALA A 189 8.08 -7.92 4.33
CA ALA A 189 8.09 -6.49 4.09
C ALA A 189 7.39 -5.76 5.24
N HIS A 190 6.27 -5.07 4.97
CA HIS A 190 5.48 -4.39 5.98
C HIS A 190 4.80 -5.37 6.95
N GLY A 191 4.32 -6.49 6.43
CA GLY A 191 3.71 -7.59 7.16
C GLY A 191 4.18 -8.95 6.66
N PRO A 192 3.86 -10.04 7.37
CA PRO A 192 4.34 -11.38 7.03
C PRO A 192 3.78 -11.92 5.72
N GLY A 193 2.55 -11.58 5.38
CA GLY A 193 1.82 -12.10 4.21
C GLY A 193 1.66 -11.10 3.07
N ASP A 194 2.50 -10.06 2.98
CA ASP A 194 2.39 -9.04 1.95
C ASP A 194 2.47 -9.64 0.54
N THR A 195 1.49 -9.27 -0.26
CA THR A 195 1.26 -9.81 -1.61
C THR A 195 1.32 -8.70 -2.64
N GLN A 196 2.05 -8.94 -3.73
CA GLN A 196 2.16 -8.03 -4.86
C GLN A 196 1.53 -8.66 -6.11
N VAL A 197 0.88 -7.85 -6.95
CA VAL A 197 0.33 -8.31 -8.23
C VAL A 197 1.13 -7.68 -9.36
N TRP A 198 1.91 -8.50 -10.04
CA TRP A 198 2.71 -8.12 -11.19
C TRP A 198 2.01 -8.50 -12.49
N LEU A 199 1.84 -7.53 -13.39
CA LEU A 199 1.27 -7.70 -14.72
C LEU A 199 2.36 -7.42 -15.76
N PRO A 200 3.12 -8.45 -16.20
CA PRO A 200 4.31 -8.26 -17.02
C PRO A 200 4.03 -7.59 -18.36
N GLN A 201 2.91 -7.91 -19.04
CA GLN A 201 2.55 -7.31 -20.32
C GLN A 201 2.30 -5.80 -20.23
N LEU A 202 1.95 -5.30 -19.06
CA LEU A 202 1.67 -3.89 -18.78
C LEU A 202 2.85 -3.18 -18.10
N SER A 203 3.91 -3.91 -17.73
CA SER A 203 4.97 -3.42 -16.85
C SER A 203 4.41 -2.71 -15.61
N LEU A 204 3.31 -3.24 -15.05
CA LEU A 204 2.59 -2.70 -13.91
C LEU A 204 2.77 -3.57 -12.68
N MET A 205 3.10 -2.94 -11.57
CA MET A 205 3.11 -3.51 -10.24
C MET A 205 2.00 -2.89 -9.38
N ILE A 206 1.08 -3.70 -8.89
CA ILE A 206 0.19 -3.32 -7.79
C ILE A 206 0.85 -3.86 -6.54
N ALA A 207 1.49 -2.94 -5.81
CA ALA A 207 2.53 -3.29 -4.84
C ALA A 207 1.98 -3.62 -3.44
N GLY A 208 0.76 -3.19 -3.12
CA GLY A 208 0.27 -3.25 -1.75
C GLY A 208 1.21 -2.51 -0.79
N ASP A 209 1.21 -2.91 0.46
CA ASP A 209 2.03 -2.30 1.50
C ASP A 209 3.55 -2.61 1.40
N MET A 210 3.97 -3.34 0.36
CA MET A 210 5.39 -3.35 -0.05
C MET A 210 5.87 -1.93 -0.36
N ALA A 211 5.01 -1.05 -0.92
CA ALA A 211 5.39 0.29 -1.35
C ALA A 211 4.39 1.36 -0.90
N PHE A 212 4.92 2.48 -0.42
CA PHE A 212 4.20 3.67 0.00
C PHE A 212 4.58 4.87 -0.86
N HIS A 213 3.64 5.80 -1.04
CA HIS A 213 3.85 7.07 -1.73
C HIS A 213 3.11 8.19 -0.99
N GLU A 214 3.75 9.37 -0.86
CA GLU A 214 3.19 10.60 -0.28
C GLU A 214 2.90 10.55 1.23
N ARG A 215 2.68 9.40 1.81
CA ARG A 215 2.53 9.24 3.26
C ARG A 215 3.68 8.46 3.86
N MET A 216 3.93 8.67 5.15
CA MET A 216 4.89 7.89 5.92
C MET A 216 4.34 6.47 6.14
N LEU A 217 5.15 5.47 5.86
CA LEU A 217 4.80 4.08 6.16
C LEU A 217 4.80 3.84 7.68
N PRO A 218 3.87 3.05 8.22
CA PRO A 218 3.93 2.61 9.61
C PRO A 218 4.89 1.42 9.76
N ILE A 219 5.61 1.38 10.88
CA ILE A 219 6.42 0.22 11.29
C ILE A 219 5.75 -0.40 12.50
N PHE A 220 5.33 -1.66 12.38
CA PHE A 220 4.67 -2.41 13.44
C PHE A 220 5.65 -3.32 14.17
N GLU A 221 5.17 -3.97 15.23
CA GLU A 221 5.97 -4.88 16.04
C GLU A 221 6.45 -6.12 15.26
N ASN A 222 5.65 -6.56 14.30
CA ASN A 222 5.96 -7.69 13.41
C ASN A 222 6.62 -7.27 12.08
N THR A 223 6.90 -5.99 11.87
CA THR A 223 7.63 -5.51 10.69
C THR A 223 9.13 -5.74 10.87
N CYS A 224 9.75 -6.43 9.91
CA CYS A 224 11.21 -6.56 9.85
C CYS A 224 11.75 -5.59 8.80
N THR A 225 12.27 -4.44 9.23
CA THR A 225 12.73 -3.39 8.30
C THR A 225 13.97 -3.81 7.51
N LYS A 226 14.85 -4.62 8.10
CA LYS A 226 15.99 -5.23 7.40
C LYS A 226 15.53 -6.20 6.32
N CYS A 227 14.61 -7.11 6.67
CA CYS A 227 14.05 -8.08 5.72
C CYS A 227 13.32 -7.36 4.58
N TRP A 228 12.61 -6.26 4.88
CA TRP A 228 11.93 -5.46 3.87
C TRP A 228 12.93 -4.85 2.87
N LEU A 229 14.05 -4.29 3.35
CA LEU A 229 15.12 -3.78 2.49
C LEU A 229 15.75 -4.87 1.62
N GLU A 230 16.02 -6.05 2.19
CA GLU A 230 16.54 -7.21 1.45
C GLU A 230 15.54 -7.67 0.36
N THR A 231 14.25 -7.82 0.72
CA THR A 231 13.19 -8.15 -0.24
C THR A 231 13.07 -7.10 -1.34
N TRP A 232 13.17 -5.82 -0.95
CA TRP A 232 13.14 -4.72 -1.91
C TRP A 232 14.26 -4.81 -2.94
N ASP A 233 15.51 -4.93 -2.47
CA ASP A 233 16.69 -4.86 -3.32
C ASP A 233 16.86 -6.12 -4.17
N GLU A 234 16.55 -7.28 -3.62
CA GLU A 234 16.79 -8.57 -4.29
C GLU A 234 15.64 -9.00 -5.20
N LYS A 235 14.39 -8.61 -4.90
CA LYS A 235 13.22 -9.18 -5.59
C LYS A 235 12.25 -8.14 -6.15
N PHE A 236 11.94 -7.07 -5.40
CA PHE A 236 10.94 -6.10 -5.83
C PHE A 236 11.49 -5.12 -6.89
N ALA A 237 12.60 -4.43 -6.58
CA ALA A 237 13.20 -3.46 -7.49
C ALA A 237 13.67 -4.08 -8.83
N PRO A 238 14.21 -5.32 -8.88
CA PRO A 238 14.61 -5.96 -10.14
C PRO A 238 13.48 -6.23 -11.13
N LEU A 239 12.20 -6.24 -10.71
CA LEU A 239 11.06 -6.33 -11.62
C LEU A 239 10.93 -5.10 -12.51
N ASN A 240 11.56 -3.99 -12.11
CA ASN A 240 11.69 -2.75 -12.89
C ASN A 240 10.36 -2.26 -13.49
N ALA A 241 9.31 -2.25 -12.67
CA ALA A 241 7.99 -1.82 -13.09
C ALA A 241 7.99 -0.36 -13.57
N THR A 242 7.37 -0.11 -14.71
CA THR A 242 7.16 1.25 -15.23
C THR A 242 6.11 1.99 -14.42
N TYR A 243 5.02 1.27 -14.11
CA TYR A 243 3.90 1.79 -13.34
C TYR A 243 3.80 1.04 -12.01
N VAL A 244 3.61 1.77 -10.93
CA VAL A 244 3.44 1.20 -9.60
C VAL A 244 2.20 1.81 -8.96
N ILE A 245 1.28 0.95 -8.53
CA ILE A 245 0.18 1.32 -7.64
C ILE A 245 0.62 0.89 -6.23
N PRO A 246 0.99 1.83 -5.34
CA PRO A 246 1.37 1.51 -3.97
C PRO A 246 0.14 1.09 -3.13
N GLY A 247 0.34 0.55 -1.94
CA GLY A 247 -0.76 0.32 -1.00
C GLY A 247 -1.43 1.62 -0.56
N HIS A 248 -0.64 2.68 -0.44
CA HIS A 248 -1.11 4.01 -0.02
C HIS A 248 -0.48 5.12 -0.86
N GLY A 249 -1.26 6.19 -1.13
CA GLY A 249 -0.86 7.33 -1.96
C GLY A 249 -1.14 7.11 -3.45
N HIS A 250 -0.86 8.12 -4.27
CA HIS A 250 -1.18 8.08 -5.68
C HIS A 250 -0.32 7.07 -6.47
N PRO A 251 -0.89 6.42 -7.51
CA PRO A 251 -0.12 5.64 -8.48
C PRO A 251 1.05 6.45 -9.06
N THR A 252 2.19 5.79 -9.24
CA THR A 252 3.43 6.44 -9.62
C THR A 252 4.37 5.47 -10.35
N ASN A 253 5.68 5.58 -10.15
CA ASN A 253 6.72 4.73 -10.74
C ASN A 253 7.68 4.20 -9.69
N MET A 254 8.54 3.25 -10.08
CA MET A 254 9.51 2.61 -9.19
C MET A 254 10.43 3.63 -8.48
N ALA A 255 10.87 4.69 -9.16
CA ALA A 255 11.77 5.67 -8.57
C ALA A 255 11.13 6.43 -7.40
N GLN A 256 9.84 6.78 -7.52
CA GLN A 256 9.14 7.49 -6.44
C GLN A 256 8.88 6.56 -5.25
N VAL A 257 8.37 5.34 -5.46
CA VAL A 257 8.15 4.43 -4.34
C VAL A 257 9.47 4.01 -3.68
N THR A 258 10.58 3.91 -4.43
CA THR A 258 11.91 3.71 -3.85
C THR A 258 12.28 4.84 -2.90
N ARG A 259 12.08 6.08 -3.31
CA ARG A 259 12.34 7.25 -2.48
C ARG A 259 11.50 7.24 -1.19
N PHE A 260 10.20 6.99 -1.30
CA PHE A 260 9.26 7.13 -0.17
C PHE A 260 9.22 5.91 0.75
N THR A 261 9.69 4.75 0.29
CA THR A 261 9.71 3.52 1.09
C THR A 261 11.14 3.13 1.46
N ARG A 262 11.93 2.69 0.48
CA ARG A 262 13.28 2.15 0.70
C ARG A 262 14.24 3.18 1.29
N ASP A 263 14.31 4.37 0.68
CA ASP A 263 15.25 5.40 1.12
C ASP A 263 14.87 5.96 2.51
N TYR A 264 13.57 5.98 2.85
CA TYR A 264 13.10 6.30 4.19
C TYR A 264 13.60 5.25 5.21
N LEU A 265 13.42 3.96 4.92
CA LEU A 265 13.87 2.89 5.81
C LEU A 265 15.40 2.92 6.02
N ILE A 266 16.16 3.15 4.95
CA ILE A 266 17.64 3.28 5.04
C ILE A 266 18.03 4.46 5.91
N ASP A 267 17.45 5.64 5.67
CA ASP A 267 17.78 6.86 6.44
C ASP A 267 17.41 6.69 7.91
N LEU A 268 16.25 6.11 8.21
CA LEU A 268 15.80 5.87 9.58
C LEU A 268 16.73 4.88 10.32
N ARG A 269 17.05 3.73 9.68
CA ARG A 269 17.97 2.74 10.27
C ARG A 269 19.36 3.31 10.50
N ALA A 270 19.87 4.12 9.58
CA ALA A 270 21.17 4.77 9.76
C ALA A 270 21.18 5.70 10.99
N ARG A 271 20.13 6.49 11.20
CA ARG A 271 20.02 7.39 12.37
C ARG A 271 19.85 6.63 13.69
N VAL A 272 19.11 5.54 13.68
CA VAL A 272 18.97 4.66 14.85
C VAL A 272 20.29 3.94 15.14
N SER A 273 21.04 3.50 14.11
CA SER A 273 22.40 2.95 14.28
C SER A 273 23.34 3.92 15.00
N GLU A 274 23.31 5.21 14.66
CA GLU A 274 24.09 6.24 15.35
C GLU A 274 23.76 6.33 16.86
N VAL A 275 22.49 6.15 17.24
CA VAL A 275 22.09 6.12 18.67
C VAL A 275 22.67 4.88 19.35
N LEU A 276 22.52 3.71 18.76
CA LEU A 276 23.04 2.44 19.31
C LEU A 276 24.57 2.43 19.42
N GLU A 277 25.29 2.94 18.40
CA GLU A 277 26.76 3.01 18.39
C GLU A 277 27.31 3.97 19.47
N ASN A 278 26.50 4.90 19.95
CA ASN A 278 26.85 5.83 21.02
C ASN A 278 26.31 5.39 22.40
N ASP A 279 25.92 4.13 22.57
CA ASP A 279 25.30 3.57 23.77
C ASP A 279 24.03 4.35 24.22
N GLY A 280 23.31 4.94 23.26
CA GLY A 280 22.05 5.64 23.48
C GLY A 280 20.88 4.68 23.72
N ASP A 281 19.79 5.22 24.22
CA ASP A 281 18.61 4.45 24.61
C ASP A 281 17.38 4.71 23.71
N LEU A 282 16.30 3.95 23.94
CA LEU A 282 15.03 4.08 23.23
C LEU A 282 14.46 5.52 23.32
N ALA A 283 14.66 6.22 24.44
CA ALA A 283 14.15 7.59 24.60
C ALA A 283 14.87 8.57 23.66
N GLU A 284 16.16 8.35 23.40
CA GLU A 284 16.94 9.12 22.42
C GLU A 284 16.53 8.76 21.00
N ALA A 285 16.28 7.46 20.72
CA ALA A 285 15.84 6.99 19.41
C ALA A 285 14.53 7.65 18.94
N PHE A 286 13.57 7.91 19.85
CA PHE A 286 12.32 8.63 19.50
C PHE A 286 12.55 10.02 18.89
N TYR A 287 13.71 10.63 19.11
CA TYR A 287 14.01 12.00 18.68
C TYR A 287 15.11 12.09 17.61
N VAL A 288 15.44 10.98 16.94
CA VAL A 288 16.33 11.04 15.78
C VAL A 288 15.78 11.99 14.73
N ASP A 289 16.69 12.69 14.06
CA ASP A 289 16.29 13.69 13.07
C ASP A 289 15.66 13.02 11.83
N GLN A 290 14.40 13.27 11.60
CA GLN A 290 13.63 12.83 10.42
C GLN A 290 13.08 14.02 9.63
N GLU A 291 13.59 15.24 9.84
CA GLU A 291 13.07 16.47 9.23
C GLU A 291 13.00 16.40 7.69
N ARG A 292 13.92 15.65 7.07
CA ARG A 292 13.90 15.37 5.62
C ARG A 292 12.56 14.79 5.14
N TRP A 293 11.85 14.10 6.01
CA TRP A 293 10.61 13.37 5.71
C TRP A 293 9.35 14.07 6.22
N ARG A 294 9.48 15.25 6.79
CA ARG A 294 8.38 16.02 7.41
C ARG A 294 7.23 16.31 6.46
N SER A 295 7.50 16.34 5.16
CA SER A 295 6.48 16.58 4.14
C SER A 295 5.60 15.37 3.84
N LEU A 296 5.90 14.19 4.41
CA LEU A 296 5.05 13.01 4.27
C LEU A 296 3.81 13.16 5.15
N ASP A 297 2.65 12.85 4.58
CA ASP A 297 1.42 12.76 5.37
C ASP A 297 1.60 11.73 6.49
N THR A 298 0.97 11.95 7.64
CA THR A 298 1.13 11.15 8.87
C THR A 298 2.52 11.20 9.53
N PHE A 299 3.38 12.16 9.15
CA PHE A 299 4.70 12.32 9.76
C PHE A 299 4.62 12.51 11.28
N GLU A 300 3.76 13.42 11.75
CA GLU A 300 3.66 13.76 13.17
C GLU A 300 3.16 12.57 14.02
N GLU A 301 2.35 11.68 13.44
CA GLU A 301 1.81 10.50 14.10
C GLU A 301 2.79 9.32 14.12
N LEU A 302 3.63 9.19 13.08
CA LEU A 302 4.40 7.97 12.86
C LEU A 302 5.91 8.13 13.07
N ALA A 303 6.51 9.30 12.82
CA ALA A 303 7.96 9.43 12.80
C ALA A 303 8.64 8.93 14.09
N LYS A 304 8.17 9.38 15.26
CA LYS A 304 8.72 8.94 16.54
C LYS A 304 8.47 7.47 16.81
N ARG A 305 7.26 7.00 16.52
CA ARG A 305 6.89 5.59 16.71
C ARG A 305 7.75 4.67 15.86
N ASN A 306 7.93 5.03 14.59
CA ASN A 306 8.77 4.27 13.67
C ASN A 306 10.22 4.18 14.17
N ALA A 307 10.78 5.30 14.64
CA ALA A 307 12.13 5.31 15.19
C ALA A 307 12.29 4.39 16.42
N GLY A 308 11.30 4.40 17.31
CA GLY A 308 11.30 3.48 18.45
C GLY A 308 11.21 2.02 18.02
N ARG A 309 10.37 1.69 17.04
CA ARG A 309 10.26 0.32 16.52
C ARG A 309 11.54 -0.16 15.83
N VAL A 310 12.19 0.70 15.05
CA VAL A 310 13.48 0.38 14.44
C VAL A 310 14.57 0.19 15.49
N PHE A 311 14.56 0.98 16.58
CA PHE A 311 15.49 0.77 17.69
C PHE A 311 15.29 -0.58 18.35
N GLU A 312 14.04 -0.94 18.71
CA GLU A 312 13.70 -2.24 19.29
C GLU A 312 14.12 -3.41 18.39
N GLU A 313 13.98 -3.28 17.05
CA GLU A 313 14.43 -4.27 16.08
C GLU A 313 15.96 -4.40 16.07
N MET A 314 16.66 -3.26 15.97
CA MET A 314 18.11 -3.22 15.76
C MET A 314 18.92 -3.53 17.04
N GLU A 315 18.34 -3.33 18.23
CA GLU A 315 19.00 -3.67 19.52
C GLU A 315 19.33 -5.17 19.62
N PHE A 316 18.63 -6.02 18.86
CA PHE A 316 18.81 -7.47 18.87
C PHE A 316 19.42 -8.04 17.57
N GLU A 317 19.87 -7.20 16.64
CA GLU A 317 20.59 -7.62 15.42
C GLU A 317 22.08 -7.81 15.70
#